data_48d97927db5cadf22b09d7f090fede35
#
_entry.id   48d97927db5cadf22b09d7f090fede35
#
_cell.length_a   1.000
_cell.length_b   1.000
_cell.length_c   1.000
_cell.angle_alpha   90.00
_cell.angle_beta   90.00
_cell.angle_gamma   90.00
#
_symmetry.space_group_name_H-M   'P 1'
#
loop_
_entity.id
_entity.type
_entity.pdbx_description
1 polymer ?
#
loop_
_entity_poly.entity_id
_entity_poly.type
_entity_poly.pdbx_seq_one_letter_code
_entity_poly.pdbx_strand_id
1 'polypeptide(L)'
;MRINFTFLFFLVSFASAKDADWPSQEIYSGSHVNSATAHDYNGDGKQEILFSAEGKFFMYFGPKYDKPFVFAKAEPKYAKMKPRCIHCVLHDVDGDGDLDFVGSYVRGLFWLECPDKNPTTTTWKMHLITDEIFGVHCIRSFDIDQDGRNDLIANDFTDDKGPYSRSVCWLKPKLSKKKQIKWAIIPLAKGTAQGGSHYFDFGDINGDGRIDFAMGAKGKPFENGNYFAVYYSQKDITKPWRKELLPGAGEQFGATH
;
A
#
# COMPACT_ATOMS: atom_id res chain seq x y z
N MET A 1 -5.45 -72.64 -20.30
CA MET A 1 -6.08 -71.32 -20.39
C MET A 1 -5.01 -70.29 -20.10
N ARG A 2 -4.42 -69.67 -21.12
CA ARG A 2 -3.37 -68.64 -20.95
C ARG A 2 -4.02 -67.29 -21.09
N ILE A 3 -3.94 -66.49 -20.02
CA ILE A 3 -4.45 -65.13 -19.96
C ILE A 3 -3.30 -64.21 -20.43
N ASN A 4 -3.46 -63.59 -21.59
CA ASN A 4 -2.53 -62.55 -22.06
C ASN A 4 -2.96 -61.22 -21.48
N PHE A 5 -2.10 -60.62 -20.67
CA PHE A 5 -2.23 -59.23 -20.22
C PHE A 5 -1.55 -58.34 -21.25
N THR A 6 -2.34 -57.55 -22.01
CA THR A 6 -1.83 -56.50 -22.85
C THR A 6 -1.70 -55.24 -22.02
N PHE A 7 -0.47 -54.82 -21.71
CA PHE A 7 -0.22 -53.53 -21.07
C PHE A 7 -0.32 -52.41 -22.13
N LEU A 8 -1.34 -51.58 -21.96
CA LEU A 8 -1.48 -50.38 -22.79
C LEU A 8 -0.65 -49.26 -22.12
N PHE A 9 0.51 -48.90 -22.71
CA PHE A 9 1.29 -47.74 -22.33
C PHE A 9 0.61 -46.49 -22.85
N PHE A 10 0.02 -45.69 -21.96
CA PHE A 10 -0.31 -44.31 -22.29
C PHE A 10 0.98 -43.45 -22.29
N LEU A 11 1.45 -43.10 -23.44
CA LEU A 11 2.44 -42.04 -23.62
C LEU A 11 1.73 -40.69 -23.32
N VAL A 12 1.89 -40.18 -22.11
CA VAL A 12 1.56 -38.81 -21.82
C VAL A 12 2.67 -37.95 -22.38
N SER A 13 2.48 -37.40 -23.58
CA SER A 13 3.33 -36.35 -24.10
C SER A 13 3.11 -35.11 -23.27
N PHE A 14 4.08 -34.77 -22.41
CA PHE A 14 4.17 -33.44 -21.83
C PHE A 14 4.48 -32.48 -22.98
N ALA A 15 3.45 -31.83 -23.51
CA ALA A 15 3.69 -30.65 -24.32
C ALA A 15 4.37 -29.63 -23.39
N SER A 16 5.63 -29.33 -23.66
CA SER A 16 6.29 -28.15 -23.07
C SER A 16 5.40 -26.96 -23.40
N ALA A 17 4.70 -26.45 -22.40
CA ALA A 17 4.07 -25.14 -22.52
C ALA A 17 5.21 -24.18 -22.85
N LYS A 18 5.28 -23.68 -24.09
CA LYS A 18 6.03 -22.47 -24.37
C LYS A 18 5.58 -21.46 -23.36
N ASP A 19 6.53 -20.81 -22.69
CA ASP A 19 6.25 -19.69 -21.79
C ASP A 19 5.27 -18.78 -22.55
N ALA A 20 4.01 -18.81 -22.10
CA ALA A 20 3.02 -17.94 -22.68
C ALA A 20 3.38 -16.56 -22.15
N ASP A 21 3.98 -15.72 -22.98
CA ASP A 21 4.21 -14.33 -22.64
C ASP A 21 2.88 -13.73 -22.22
N TRP A 22 2.83 -13.26 -20.98
CA TRP A 22 1.67 -12.54 -20.50
C TRP A 22 1.47 -11.32 -21.39
N PRO A 23 0.27 -11.11 -21.96
CA PRO A 23 0.03 -9.95 -22.78
C PRO A 23 0.27 -8.69 -21.95
N SER A 24 1.09 -7.78 -22.45
CA SER A 24 1.41 -6.51 -21.82
C SER A 24 0.98 -5.34 -22.69
N GLN A 25 0.51 -4.27 -22.04
CA GLN A 25 0.17 -3.02 -22.71
C GLN A 25 0.86 -1.87 -21.98
N GLU A 26 1.63 -1.07 -22.72
CA GLU A 26 2.14 0.20 -22.19
C GLU A 26 1.01 1.23 -22.16
N ILE A 27 0.72 1.77 -20.97
CA ILE A 27 -0.33 2.75 -20.75
C ILE A 27 0.25 4.16 -20.70
N TYR A 28 1.48 4.30 -20.17
CA TYR A 28 2.13 5.59 -19.96
C TYR A 28 3.64 5.44 -20.09
N SER A 29 4.24 6.32 -20.94
CA SER A 29 5.68 6.36 -21.22
C SER A 29 6.34 7.69 -20.84
N GLY A 30 5.71 8.48 -20.00
CA GLY A 30 6.23 9.78 -19.55
C GLY A 30 7.28 9.68 -18.46
N SER A 31 7.12 10.45 -17.41
CA SER A 31 8.02 10.45 -16.28
C SER A 31 7.78 9.26 -15.35
N HIS A 32 8.64 9.13 -14.35
CA HIS A 32 8.62 8.03 -13.39
C HIS A 32 7.30 7.87 -12.63
N VAL A 33 6.72 6.68 -12.67
CA VAL A 33 5.56 6.23 -11.89
C VAL A 33 6.05 5.20 -10.87
N ASN A 34 5.80 5.41 -9.57
CA ASN A 34 6.25 4.49 -8.53
C ASN A 34 5.16 3.48 -8.12
N SER A 35 3.91 3.87 -8.22
CA SER A 35 2.78 3.09 -7.72
C SER A 35 1.53 3.40 -8.52
N ALA A 36 0.72 2.38 -8.75
CA ALA A 36 -0.58 2.47 -9.39
C ALA A 36 -1.59 1.62 -8.64
N THR A 37 -2.87 1.94 -8.81
CA THR A 37 -4.00 1.19 -8.26
C THR A 37 -5.12 1.13 -9.29
N ALA A 38 -6.11 0.27 -9.09
CA ALA A 38 -7.21 0.09 -10.02
C ALA A 38 -8.54 -0.13 -9.31
N HIS A 39 -9.60 0.43 -9.87
CA HIS A 39 -10.98 0.25 -9.41
C HIS A 39 -11.94 0.62 -10.52
N ASP A 40 -13.14 0.02 -10.54
CA ASP A 40 -14.21 0.34 -11.47
C ASP A 40 -15.06 1.49 -10.92
N TYR A 41 -14.69 2.73 -11.25
CA TYR A 41 -15.37 3.93 -10.78
C TYR A 41 -16.60 4.32 -11.60
N ASN A 42 -16.75 3.77 -12.83
CA ASN A 42 -17.87 4.09 -13.71
C ASN A 42 -18.93 2.99 -13.75
N GLY A 43 -18.66 1.83 -13.12
CA GLY A 43 -19.61 0.71 -13.02
C GLY A 43 -19.79 -0.07 -14.34
N ASP A 44 -18.82 -0.01 -15.26
CA ASP A 44 -18.89 -0.69 -16.55
C ASP A 44 -18.30 -2.11 -16.54
N GLY A 45 -17.80 -2.56 -15.39
CA GLY A 45 -17.17 -3.86 -15.19
C GLY A 45 -15.71 -3.91 -15.62
N LYS A 46 -15.07 -2.77 -15.92
CA LYS A 46 -13.66 -2.65 -16.25
C LYS A 46 -12.98 -1.71 -15.28
N GLN A 47 -11.71 -2.01 -14.98
CA GLN A 47 -10.99 -1.21 -14.01
C GLN A 47 -10.41 0.05 -14.66
N GLU A 48 -10.59 1.20 -14.01
CA GLU A 48 -9.77 2.36 -14.22
C GLU A 48 -8.43 2.16 -13.54
N ILE A 49 -7.33 2.59 -14.16
CA ILE A 49 -5.99 2.58 -13.58
C ILE A 49 -5.63 3.98 -13.12
N LEU A 50 -5.34 4.12 -11.84
CA LEU A 50 -5.00 5.40 -11.20
C LEU A 50 -3.55 5.43 -10.77
N PHE A 51 -2.84 6.52 -11.10
CA PHE A 51 -1.46 6.75 -10.66
C PHE A 51 -1.11 8.23 -10.66
N SER A 52 0.05 8.57 -10.13
CA SER A 52 0.59 9.93 -10.13
C SER A 52 1.88 10.02 -10.94
N ALA A 53 1.97 11.04 -11.79
CA ALA A 53 3.17 11.42 -12.51
C ALA A 53 3.19 12.93 -12.73
N GLU A 54 4.39 13.55 -12.69
CA GLU A 54 4.57 14.97 -13.01
C GLU A 54 3.69 15.94 -12.19
N GLY A 55 3.40 15.58 -10.94
CA GLY A 55 2.52 16.40 -10.08
C GLY A 55 1.04 16.37 -10.48
N LYS A 56 0.65 15.44 -11.35
CA LYS A 56 -0.73 15.20 -11.75
C LYS A 56 -1.15 13.79 -11.33
N PHE A 57 -2.44 13.58 -11.19
CA PHE A 57 -3.06 12.30 -10.92
C PHE A 57 -3.92 11.91 -12.10
N PHE A 58 -3.60 10.77 -12.68
CA PHE A 58 -4.22 10.27 -13.91
C PHE A 58 -5.12 9.08 -13.61
N MET A 59 -6.24 9.03 -14.32
CA MET A 59 -7.15 7.91 -14.39
C MET A 59 -7.26 7.49 -15.85
N TYR A 60 -6.89 6.26 -16.16
CA TYR A 60 -6.96 5.66 -17.49
C TYR A 60 -8.10 4.64 -17.54
N PHE A 61 -8.90 4.69 -18.58
CA PHE A 61 -10.13 3.91 -18.70
C PHE A 61 -9.91 2.60 -19.46
N GLY A 62 -10.30 1.49 -18.84
CA GLY A 62 -10.33 0.18 -19.49
C GLY A 62 -11.37 0.08 -20.61
N PRO A 63 -11.19 -0.88 -21.55
CA PRO A 63 -10.06 -1.78 -21.71
C PRO A 63 -8.92 -1.21 -22.57
N LYS A 64 -9.09 -0.03 -23.16
CA LYS A 64 -8.13 0.52 -24.12
C LYS A 64 -6.98 1.29 -23.45
N TYR A 65 -7.25 1.96 -22.35
CA TYR A 65 -6.27 2.78 -21.62
C TYR A 65 -5.57 3.84 -22.49
N ASP A 66 -6.26 4.40 -23.48
CA ASP A 66 -5.68 5.31 -24.48
C ASP A 66 -5.89 6.80 -24.15
N LYS A 67 -6.81 7.11 -23.25
CA LYS A 67 -7.18 8.48 -22.89
C LYS A 67 -7.22 8.67 -21.38
N PRO A 68 -6.33 9.50 -20.81
CA PRO A 68 -6.37 9.80 -19.39
C PRO A 68 -7.36 10.93 -19.06
N PHE A 69 -7.94 10.82 -17.90
CA PHE A 69 -8.53 11.93 -17.17
C PHE A 69 -7.55 12.39 -16.07
N VAL A 70 -7.24 13.67 -16.02
CA VAL A 70 -6.45 14.24 -14.90
C VAL A 70 -7.42 14.58 -13.78
N PHE A 71 -7.59 13.65 -12.85
CA PHE A 71 -8.59 13.79 -11.79
C PHE A 71 -8.13 14.66 -10.62
N ALA A 72 -6.80 14.90 -10.46
CA ALA A 72 -6.27 15.86 -9.50
C ALA A 72 -4.90 16.39 -9.94
N LYS A 73 -4.46 17.46 -9.27
CA LYS A 73 -3.10 18.03 -9.41
C LYS A 73 -2.55 18.33 -8.03
N ALA A 74 -1.23 18.22 -7.88
CA ALA A 74 -0.55 18.62 -6.67
C ALA A 74 -0.79 20.11 -6.41
N GLU A 75 -1.29 20.44 -5.22
CA GLU A 75 -1.60 21.82 -4.87
C GLU A 75 -0.34 22.57 -4.43
N PRO A 76 -0.14 23.84 -4.86
CA PRO A 76 1.05 24.63 -4.51
C PRO A 76 1.29 24.76 -3.01
N LYS A 77 0.23 24.76 -2.19
CA LYS A 77 0.35 24.82 -0.72
C LYS A 77 1.13 23.64 -0.13
N TYR A 78 1.18 22.50 -0.84
CA TYR A 78 1.89 21.30 -0.45
C TYR A 78 3.27 21.13 -1.13
N ALA A 79 3.76 22.15 -1.84
CA ALA A 79 5.05 22.07 -2.55
C ALA A 79 6.23 21.69 -1.65
N LYS A 80 6.19 22.07 -0.36
CA LYS A 80 7.22 21.71 0.63
C LYS A 80 7.25 20.19 0.92
N MET A 81 6.16 19.48 0.69
CA MET A 81 6.09 18.02 0.87
C MET A 81 6.74 17.26 -0.29
N LYS A 82 7.24 17.95 -1.30
CA LYS A 82 7.84 17.38 -2.52
C LYS A 82 6.85 16.40 -3.18
N PRO A 83 5.90 16.90 -3.98
CA PRO A 83 4.75 16.13 -4.51
C PRO A 83 5.19 15.11 -5.56
N ARG A 84 5.73 14.00 -5.07
CA ARG A 84 6.06 12.80 -5.82
C ARG A 84 5.43 11.63 -5.07
N CYS A 85 4.34 11.11 -5.60
CA CYS A 85 3.68 9.96 -5.00
C CYS A 85 4.57 8.73 -5.11
N ILE A 86 5.01 8.21 -3.96
CA ILE A 86 5.87 7.03 -3.88
C ILE A 86 5.00 5.78 -3.76
N HIS A 87 3.95 5.83 -2.95
CA HIS A 87 3.03 4.74 -2.75
C HIS A 87 1.59 5.24 -2.69
N CYS A 88 0.65 4.41 -3.15
CA CYS A 88 -0.78 4.71 -3.07
C CYS A 88 -1.60 3.47 -2.73
N VAL A 89 -2.79 3.70 -2.21
CA VAL A 89 -3.80 2.69 -1.91
C VAL A 89 -5.18 3.31 -2.08
N LEU A 90 -6.18 2.48 -2.34
CA LEU A 90 -7.59 2.88 -2.25
C LEU A 90 -8.13 2.58 -0.86
N HIS A 91 -8.87 3.53 -0.31
CA HIS A 91 -9.44 3.43 1.03
C HIS A 91 -10.63 4.38 1.16
N ASP A 92 -11.72 3.92 1.74
CA ASP A 92 -12.87 4.75 2.10
C ASP A 92 -12.50 5.57 3.36
N VAL A 93 -12.01 6.80 3.14
CA VAL A 93 -11.43 7.64 4.21
C VAL A 93 -12.51 8.29 5.08
N ASP A 94 -13.61 8.73 4.47
CA ASP A 94 -14.65 9.49 5.18
C ASP A 94 -15.88 8.65 5.54
N GLY A 95 -15.91 7.40 5.09
CA GLY A 95 -16.95 6.43 5.46
C GLY A 95 -18.23 6.60 4.66
N ASP A 96 -18.17 7.16 3.45
CA ASP A 96 -19.32 7.35 2.58
C ASP A 96 -19.59 6.14 1.65
N GLY A 97 -18.67 5.20 1.59
CA GLY A 97 -18.78 3.92 0.89
C GLY A 97 -18.10 3.91 -0.48
N ASP A 98 -17.56 5.01 -0.96
CA ASP A 98 -16.70 5.03 -2.14
C ASP A 98 -15.21 4.97 -1.79
N LEU A 99 -14.35 4.64 -2.77
CA LEU A 99 -12.94 4.49 -2.54
C LEU A 99 -12.17 5.74 -2.95
N ASP A 100 -11.55 6.37 -1.98
CA ASP A 100 -10.65 7.49 -2.16
C ASP A 100 -9.26 7.04 -2.58
N PHE A 101 -8.49 7.93 -3.19
CA PHE A 101 -7.09 7.70 -3.48
C PHE A 101 -6.22 8.27 -2.36
N VAL A 102 -5.59 7.39 -1.59
CA VAL A 102 -4.62 7.78 -0.57
C VAL A 102 -3.22 7.66 -1.15
N GLY A 103 -2.42 8.69 -1.02
CA GLY A 103 -1.05 8.72 -1.54
C GLY A 103 -0.05 9.33 -0.58
N SER A 104 1.23 8.98 -0.80
CA SER A 104 2.34 9.59 -0.09
C SER A 104 3.05 10.62 -0.95
N TYR A 105 3.48 11.71 -0.31
CA TYR A 105 4.56 12.54 -0.82
C TYR A 105 5.90 12.13 -0.17
N VAL A 106 7.01 12.68 -0.63
CA VAL A 106 8.30 12.49 0.03
C VAL A 106 8.24 12.90 1.50
N ARG A 107 7.40 13.88 1.81
CA ARG A 107 7.10 14.32 3.17
C ARG A 107 5.61 14.39 3.35
N GLY A 108 5.05 13.41 4.08
CA GLY A 108 3.66 13.36 4.44
C GLY A 108 2.75 12.51 3.55
N LEU A 109 1.50 12.44 3.97
CA LEU A 109 0.43 11.72 3.30
C LEU A 109 -0.76 12.65 3.02
N PHE A 110 -1.44 12.35 1.94
CA PHE A 110 -2.65 13.03 1.50
C PHE A 110 -3.70 12.02 1.03
N TRP A 111 -4.92 12.48 0.88
CA TRP A 111 -5.96 11.73 0.18
C TRP A 111 -6.70 12.63 -0.79
N LEU A 112 -7.22 12.03 -1.83
CA LEU A 112 -8.07 12.66 -2.84
C LEU A 112 -9.46 12.10 -2.66
N GLU A 113 -10.38 12.97 -2.25
CA GLU A 113 -11.78 12.66 -2.00
C GLU A 113 -12.48 12.32 -3.30
N CYS A 114 -12.98 11.09 -3.40
CA CYS A 114 -13.81 10.65 -4.51
C CYS A 114 -15.12 11.44 -4.49
N PRO A 115 -15.55 12.05 -5.57
CA PRO A 115 -16.82 12.78 -5.56
C PRO A 115 -18.03 11.85 -5.69
N ASP A 116 -19.06 12.04 -4.87
CA ASP A 116 -20.33 11.28 -4.87
C ASP A 116 -20.96 11.13 -6.26
N LYS A 117 -20.63 12.03 -7.19
CA LYS A 117 -21.20 12.05 -8.54
C LYS A 117 -20.13 12.23 -9.60
N ASN A 118 -20.21 11.36 -10.62
CA ASN A 118 -19.34 11.44 -11.79
C ASN A 118 -17.85 11.42 -11.45
N PRO A 119 -17.34 10.45 -10.67
CA PRO A 119 -15.95 10.41 -10.23
C PRO A 119 -14.94 10.36 -11.38
N THR A 120 -15.37 9.90 -12.54
CA THR A 120 -14.55 9.78 -13.76
C THR A 120 -14.47 11.04 -14.62
N THR A 121 -15.20 12.11 -14.24
CA THR A 121 -15.21 13.38 -14.98
C THR A 121 -15.10 14.61 -14.07
N THR A 122 -15.26 14.42 -12.77
CA THR A 122 -15.14 15.48 -11.75
C THR A 122 -13.73 15.44 -11.14
N THR A 123 -13.11 16.60 -10.95
CA THR A 123 -11.82 16.69 -10.28
C THR A 123 -11.98 16.41 -8.79
N TRP A 124 -11.07 15.55 -8.27
CA TRP A 124 -11.07 15.16 -6.87
C TRP A 124 -10.36 16.19 -6.01
N LYS A 125 -10.84 16.37 -4.81
CA LYS A 125 -10.32 17.35 -3.88
C LYS A 125 -9.21 16.74 -3.01
N MET A 126 -8.09 17.45 -2.90
CA MET A 126 -6.96 17.02 -2.09
C MET A 126 -7.08 17.48 -0.64
N HIS A 127 -6.81 16.55 0.27
CA HIS A 127 -6.76 16.79 1.71
C HIS A 127 -5.45 16.27 2.29
N LEU A 128 -4.91 16.97 3.27
CA LEU A 128 -3.74 16.54 4.01
C LEU A 128 -4.15 15.53 5.09
N ILE A 129 -3.45 14.42 5.17
CA ILE A 129 -3.51 13.49 6.30
C ILE A 129 -2.51 13.94 7.36
N THR A 130 -1.23 14.01 7.00
CA THR A 130 -0.15 14.46 7.89
C THR A 130 1.07 14.91 7.09
N ASP A 131 1.84 15.81 7.64
CA ASP A 131 3.18 16.22 7.16
C ASP A 131 4.30 15.81 8.14
N GLU A 132 4.01 14.90 9.07
CA GLU A 132 4.93 14.44 10.11
C GLU A 132 5.51 13.02 9.87
N ILE A 133 5.01 12.29 8.87
CA ILE A 133 5.52 10.98 8.45
C ILE A 133 6.23 11.15 7.10
N PHE A 134 7.47 10.67 6.99
CA PHE A 134 8.32 10.94 5.84
C PHE A 134 8.74 9.68 5.10
N GLY A 135 9.04 9.84 3.80
CA GLY A 135 9.55 8.77 2.96
C GLY A 135 8.66 7.52 2.96
N VAL A 136 7.36 7.69 2.94
CA VAL A 136 6.41 6.56 3.01
C VAL A 136 6.58 5.67 1.79
N HIS A 137 7.00 4.44 2.01
CA HIS A 137 7.19 3.43 0.98
C HIS A 137 6.13 2.33 1.02
N CYS A 138 5.33 2.27 2.08
CA CYS A 138 4.22 1.33 2.19
C CYS A 138 3.04 1.99 2.90
N ILE A 139 1.88 1.92 2.26
CA ILE A 139 0.57 2.24 2.82
C ILE A 139 -0.28 1.00 2.71
N ARG A 140 -1.02 0.64 3.76
CA ARG A 140 -1.98 -0.46 3.77
C ARG A 140 -3.35 0.01 4.22
N SER A 141 -4.38 -0.56 3.60
CA SER A 141 -5.77 -0.49 4.03
C SER A 141 -6.13 -1.87 4.57
N PHE A 142 -6.29 -2.00 5.88
CA PHE A 142 -6.52 -3.27 6.55
C PHE A 142 -7.23 -3.05 7.89
N ASP A 143 -8.19 -3.89 8.26
CA ASP A 143 -8.92 -3.84 9.54
C ASP A 143 -8.05 -4.41 10.66
N ILE A 144 -7.27 -3.55 11.34
CA ILE A 144 -6.33 -4.00 12.39
C ILE A 144 -6.96 -4.09 13.77
N ASP A 145 -8.08 -3.39 14.01
CA ASP A 145 -8.80 -3.45 15.28
C ASP A 145 -10.05 -4.35 15.24
N GLN A 146 -10.27 -5.00 14.08
CA GLN A 146 -11.32 -5.97 13.84
C GLN A 146 -12.74 -5.39 14.09
N ASP A 147 -12.91 -4.10 13.78
CA ASP A 147 -14.21 -3.43 13.90
C ASP A 147 -15.11 -3.58 12.65
N GLY A 148 -14.62 -4.25 11.62
CA GLY A 148 -15.30 -4.50 10.34
C GLY A 148 -15.05 -3.42 9.29
N ARG A 149 -14.19 -2.44 9.57
CA ARG A 149 -13.76 -1.41 8.63
C ARG A 149 -12.24 -1.41 8.49
N ASN A 150 -11.77 -1.21 7.29
CA ASN A 150 -10.35 -1.08 7.08
C ASN A 150 -9.80 0.19 7.72
N ASP A 151 -8.63 0.07 8.31
CA ASP A 151 -7.81 1.16 8.81
C ASP A 151 -6.74 1.54 7.80
N LEU A 152 -6.17 2.71 7.94
CA LEU A 152 -5.06 3.19 7.14
C LEU A 152 -3.76 3.11 7.94
N ILE A 153 -2.76 2.40 7.38
CA ILE A 153 -1.48 2.20 8.04
C ILE A 153 -0.35 2.63 7.10
N ALA A 154 0.62 3.37 7.61
CA ALA A 154 1.78 3.82 6.84
C ALA A 154 3.07 3.70 7.64
N ASN A 155 4.19 3.51 6.92
CA ASN A 155 5.52 3.52 7.52
C ASN A 155 6.21 4.88 7.35
N ASP A 156 7.12 5.19 8.27
CA ASP A 156 8.17 6.19 8.08
C ASP A 156 9.46 5.47 7.71
N PHE A 157 9.88 5.64 6.45
CA PHE A 157 11.09 5.01 5.91
C PHE A 157 12.36 5.74 6.34
N THR A 158 12.25 6.99 6.74
CA THR A 158 13.41 7.86 6.93
C THR A 158 14.03 7.73 8.31
N ASP A 159 15.27 8.14 8.40
CA ASP A 159 16.01 8.34 9.64
C ASP A 159 16.00 9.82 10.07
N ASP A 160 15.02 10.55 9.60
CA ASP A 160 14.80 11.94 9.96
C ASP A 160 14.46 12.06 11.45
N LYS A 161 14.74 13.19 12.05
CA LYS A 161 14.41 13.48 13.46
C LYS A 161 12.93 13.80 13.68
N GLY A 162 12.05 13.29 12.79
CA GLY A 162 10.60 13.47 12.93
C GLY A 162 10.03 12.67 14.09
N PRO A 163 8.82 13.02 14.56
CA PRO A 163 8.19 12.38 15.71
C PRO A 163 7.87 10.90 15.48
N TYR A 164 7.77 10.49 14.24
CA TYR A 164 7.43 9.13 13.81
C TYR A 164 8.56 8.43 13.05
N SER A 165 9.77 8.98 13.07
CA SER A 165 10.94 8.38 12.44
C SER A 165 11.07 6.89 12.82
N ARG A 166 11.35 6.05 11.81
CA ARG A 166 11.51 4.59 11.96
C ARG A 166 10.29 3.89 12.57
N SER A 167 9.09 4.33 12.23
CA SER A 167 7.85 3.79 12.79
C SER A 167 6.94 3.21 11.71
N VAL A 168 6.05 2.31 12.14
CA VAL A 168 4.83 1.95 11.45
C VAL A 168 3.68 2.52 12.26
N CYS A 169 2.82 3.30 11.61
CA CYS A 169 1.80 4.08 12.26
C CYS A 169 0.40 3.75 11.74
N TRP A 170 -0.53 3.59 12.65
CA TRP A 170 -1.96 3.57 12.37
C TRP A 170 -2.47 5.00 12.29
N LEU A 171 -3.09 5.35 11.18
CA LEU A 171 -3.69 6.65 10.90
C LEU A 171 -5.19 6.53 11.10
N LYS A 172 -5.67 6.86 12.29
CA LYS A 172 -7.09 6.73 12.64
C LYS A 172 -7.84 8.05 12.41
N PRO A 173 -8.83 8.07 11.48
CA PRO A 173 -9.62 9.27 11.25
C PRO A 173 -10.52 9.55 12.46
N LYS A 174 -10.63 10.82 12.82
CA LYS A 174 -11.57 11.32 13.82
C LYS A 174 -12.47 12.37 13.19
N LEU A 175 -13.71 12.03 12.97
CA LEU A 175 -14.71 13.00 12.50
C LEU A 175 -14.99 14.05 13.58
N SER A 176 -14.75 15.31 13.23
CA SER A 176 -15.15 16.43 14.08
C SER A 176 -16.64 16.72 13.91
N LYS A 177 -17.24 17.47 14.87
CA LYS A 177 -18.63 17.95 14.78
C LYS A 177 -18.91 18.77 13.50
N LYS A 178 -17.89 19.29 12.82
CA LYS A 178 -17.97 20.04 11.57
C LYS A 178 -17.72 19.19 10.33
N LYS A 179 -17.78 17.86 10.43
CA LYS A 179 -17.44 16.90 9.35
C LYS A 179 -15.99 17.06 8.83
N GLN A 180 -15.11 17.68 9.59
CA GLN A 180 -13.69 17.74 9.25
C GLN A 180 -12.98 16.51 9.83
N ILE A 181 -12.28 15.80 9.00
CA ILE A 181 -11.44 14.67 9.42
C ILE A 181 -10.19 15.22 10.08
N LYS A 182 -9.95 14.80 11.32
CA LYS A 182 -8.68 14.97 12.03
C LYS A 182 -8.05 13.59 12.19
N TRP A 183 -6.76 13.52 12.13
CA TRP A 183 -6.04 12.25 12.22
C TRP A 183 -5.41 12.06 13.59
N ALA A 184 -5.59 10.87 14.17
CA ALA A 184 -4.76 10.42 15.27
C ALA A 184 -3.70 9.49 14.70
N ILE A 185 -2.43 9.80 14.95
CA ILE A 185 -1.31 8.98 14.51
C ILE A 185 -0.86 8.13 15.70
N ILE A 186 -1.04 6.81 15.59
CA ILE A 186 -0.76 5.84 16.65
C ILE A 186 0.41 4.97 16.20
N PRO A 187 1.62 5.13 16.76
CA PRO A 187 2.75 4.31 16.35
C PRO A 187 2.66 2.89 16.90
N LEU A 188 2.48 1.92 16.02
CA LEU A 188 2.47 0.48 16.32
C LEU A 188 3.91 -0.03 16.59
N ALA A 189 4.88 0.46 15.80
CA ALA A 189 6.31 0.15 15.91
C ALA A 189 7.10 1.45 16.08
N LYS A 190 7.01 2.09 17.24
CA LYS A 190 7.63 3.39 17.50
C LYS A 190 9.15 3.32 17.53
N GLY A 191 9.81 3.92 16.54
CA GLY A 191 11.27 4.00 16.45
C GLY A 191 12.01 2.66 16.29
N THR A 192 11.27 1.56 16.13
CA THR A 192 11.83 0.20 16.06
C THR A 192 11.72 -0.44 14.68
N ALA A 193 11.01 0.20 13.74
CA ALA A 193 10.90 -0.20 12.35
C ALA A 193 12.03 0.40 11.49
N GLN A 194 13.24 0.43 12.04
CA GLN A 194 14.41 1.00 11.38
C GLN A 194 14.84 0.16 10.18
N GLY A 195 15.60 0.75 9.29
CA GLY A 195 16.12 0.09 8.11
C GLY A 195 15.20 0.17 6.92
N GLY A 196 14.17 1.00 7.03
CA GLY A 196 13.27 1.31 5.94
C GLY A 196 12.51 0.08 5.46
N SER A 197 11.46 -0.26 6.18
CA SER A 197 10.51 -1.24 5.67
C SER A 197 9.89 -0.73 4.38
N HIS A 198 10.19 -1.40 3.28
CA HIS A 198 9.51 -1.12 2.03
C HIS A 198 8.11 -1.73 2.04
N TYR A 199 7.96 -2.90 2.66
CA TYR A 199 6.70 -3.61 2.73
C TYR A 199 6.47 -4.21 4.11
N PHE A 200 5.24 -4.17 4.52
CA PHE A 200 4.71 -4.91 5.67
C PHE A 200 3.30 -5.39 5.34
N ASP A 201 2.88 -6.46 6.00
CA ASP A 201 1.54 -6.99 5.85
C ASP A 201 1.03 -7.59 7.16
N PHE A 202 -0.28 -7.76 7.27
CA PHE A 202 -1.00 -8.08 8.49
C PHE A 202 -1.61 -9.48 8.47
N GLY A 203 -1.75 -10.06 9.66
CA GLY A 203 -2.43 -11.33 9.89
C GLY A 203 -2.27 -11.77 11.33
N ASP A 204 -3.07 -12.73 11.77
CA ASP A 204 -2.87 -13.41 13.05
C ASP A 204 -1.72 -14.42 12.89
N ILE A 205 -0.49 -13.97 13.22
CA ILE A 205 0.72 -14.76 12.95
C ILE A 205 0.94 -15.83 14.02
N ASN A 206 0.51 -15.59 15.24
CA ASN A 206 0.71 -16.51 16.37
C ASN A 206 -0.54 -17.35 16.73
N GLY A 207 -1.67 -17.13 16.08
CA GLY A 207 -2.91 -17.85 16.30
C GLY A 207 -3.67 -17.44 17.56
N ASP A 208 -3.43 -16.22 18.07
CA ASP A 208 -4.09 -15.74 19.30
C ASP A 208 -5.39 -14.94 19.04
N GLY A 209 -5.80 -14.82 17.78
CA GLY A 209 -7.02 -14.16 17.36
C GLY A 209 -6.86 -12.64 17.18
N ARG A 210 -5.67 -12.09 17.38
CA ARG A 210 -5.37 -10.67 17.16
C ARG A 210 -4.53 -10.47 15.89
N ILE A 211 -4.63 -9.29 15.34
CA ILE A 211 -3.84 -8.93 14.16
C ILE A 211 -2.43 -8.52 14.56
N ASP A 212 -1.46 -9.15 13.94
CA ASP A 212 -0.02 -8.86 14.00
C ASP A 212 0.45 -8.32 12.65
N PHE A 213 1.70 -7.88 12.54
CA PHE A 213 2.29 -7.61 11.24
C PHE A 213 3.73 -8.12 11.13
N ALA A 214 4.10 -8.52 9.91
CA ALA A 214 5.46 -8.85 9.55
C ALA A 214 6.05 -7.77 8.63
N MET A 215 7.34 -7.48 8.77
CA MET A 215 8.05 -6.53 7.92
C MET A 215 9.47 -6.96 7.63
N GLY A 216 9.94 -6.65 6.43
CA GLY A 216 11.35 -6.70 6.07
C GLY A 216 12.00 -5.32 6.19
N ALA A 217 13.25 -5.27 6.63
CA ALA A 217 14.04 -4.05 6.67
C ALA A 217 15.13 -4.08 5.61
N LYS A 218 15.31 -2.95 4.94
CA LYS A 218 16.44 -2.74 4.04
C LYS A 218 17.70 -2.48 4.87
N GLY A 219 18.80 -3.14 4.53
CA GLY A 219 20.10 -2.92 5.18
C GLY A 219 20.69 -1.54 4.94
N LYS A 220 21.91 -1.48 4.44
CA LYS A 220 22.59 -0.19 4.19
C LYS A 220 21.71 0.79 3.37
N PRO A 221 21.71 2.09 3.70
CA PRO A 221 22.65 2.78 4.60
C PRO A 221 22.25 2.77 6.08
N PHE A 222 21.19 2.06 6.47
CA PHE A 222 20.71 2.07 7.84
C PHE A 222 21.52 1.15 8.75
N GLU A 223 21.80 1.61 9.96
CA GLU A 223 22.45 0.78 10.98
C GLU A 223 21.56 -0.41 11.36
N ASN A 224 22.21 -1.53 11.71
CA ASN A 224 21.58 -2.81 12.11
C ASN A 224 20.94 -3.61 10.99
N GLY A 225 21.30 -3.35 9.74
CA GLY A 225 21.26 -4.32 8.67
C GLY A 225 19.87 -4.76 8.20
N ASN A 226 19.92 -5.80 7.39
CA ASN A 226 18.76 -6.49 6.87
C ASN A 226 18.17 -7.37 7.97
N TYR A 227 16.85 -7.29 8.17
CA TYR A 227 16.16 -8.21 9.08
C TYR A 227 14.71 -8.42 8.64
N PHE A 228 14.15 -9.52 9.08
CA PHE A 228 12.70 -9.70 9.15
C PHE A 228 12.26 -9.69 10.61
N ALA A 229 11.18 -9.01 10.87
CA ALA A 229 10.60 -8.96 12.20
C ALA A 229 9.09 -9.18 12.13
N VAL A 230 8.57 -9.78 13.18
CA VAL A 230 7.15 -9.81 13.47
C VAL A 230 6.89 -8.86 14.63
N TYR A 231 5.80 -8.13 14.52
CA TYR A 231 5.32 -7.25 15.57
C TYR A 231 3.97 -7.81 16.06
N TYR A 232 4.00 -8.33 17.26
CA TYR A 232 2.82 -8.91 17.90
C TYR A 232 2.02 -7.83 18.61
N SER A 233 0.75 -7.74 18.28
CA SER A 233 -0.16 -6.82 18.93
C SER A 233 -0.37 -7.18 20.40
N GLN A 234 -0.80 -6.19 21.17
CA GLN A 234 -1.14 -6.37 22.55
C GLN A 234 -2.66 -6.26 22.73
N LYS A 235 -3.18 -6.58 23.94
CA LYS A 235 -4.60 -6.41 24.26
C LYS A 235 -5.08 -4.97 24.00
N ASP A 236 -4.24 -3.98 24.31
CA ASP A 236 -4.44 -2.58 23.92
C ASP A 236 -3.60 -2.33 22.65
N ILE A 237 -4.21 -2.43 21.49
CA ILE A 237 -3.54 -2.28 20.20
C ILE A 237 -3.00 -0.86 19.95
N THR A 238 -3.39 0.12 20.75
CA THR A 238 -2.87 1.49 20.67
C THR A 238 -1.50 1.65 21.32
N LYS A 239 -1.01 0.62 22.02
CA LYS A 239 0.34 0.59 22.58
C LYS A 239 1.33 0.03 21.56
N PRO A 240 2.63 0.39 21.66
CA PRO A 240 3.65 -0.19 20.77
C PRO A 240 3.64 -1.71 20.83
N TRP A 241 3.67 -2.34 19.66
CA TRP A 241 3.62 -3.80 19.52
C TRP A 241 4.97 -4.43 19.83
N ARG A 242 4.98 -5.66 20.32
CA ARG A 242 6.20 -6.38 20.70
C ARG A 242 6.94 -6.88 19.45
N LYS A 243 8.13 -6.36 19.22
CA LYS A 243 8.99 -6.79 18.11
C LYS A 243 9.70 -8.10 18.45
N GLU A 244 9.73 -9.01 17.49
CA GLU A 244 10.52 -10.22 17.49
C GLU A 244 11.27 -10.37 16.16
N LEU A 245 12.57 -10.60 16.21
CA LEU A 245 13.37 -10.85 15.02
C LEU A 245 13.25 -12.32 14.63
N LEU A 246 13.05 -12.58 13.35
CA LEU A 246 13.05 -13.95 12.85
C LEU A 246 14.48 -14.50 12.85
N PRO A 247 14.71 -15.75 13.36
CA PRO A 247 16.01 -16.39 13.36
C PRO A 247 16.60 -16.52 11.95
N GLY A 248 17.89 -16.25 11.79
CA GLY A 248 18.57 -16.35 10.49
C GLY A 248 18.29 -15.21 9.52
N ALA A 249 17.51 -14.22 9.92
CA ALA A 249 17.33 -12.98 9.18
C ALA A 249 18.61 -12.13 9.27
N GLY A 250 19.66 -12.56 8.58
CA GLY A 250 20.93 -11.87 8.45
C GLY A 250 21.06 -11.16 7.10
N GLU A 251 22.28 -11.01 6.62
CA GLU A 251 22.63 -10.30 5.38
C GLU A 251 21.92 -10.81 4.11
N GLN A 252 21.32 -12.00 4.15
CA GLN A 252 20.67 -12.63 3.00
C GLN A 252 19.22 -12.20 2.78
N PHE A 253 18.60 -11.58 3.76
CA PHE A 253 17.19 -11.16 3.69
C PHE A 253 17.09 -9.64 3.79
N GLY A 254 17.45 -8.95 2.73
CA GLY A 254 17.11 -7.54 2.60
C GLY A 254 15.65 -7.37 2.19
N ALA A 255 15.05 -6.24 2.54
CA ALA A 255 13.84 -5.83 1.85
C ALA A 255 14.19 -5.71 0.38
N THR A 256 13.66 -6.61 -0.41
CA THR A 256 13.77 -6.52 -1.87
C THR A 256 12.71 -5.56 -2.39
N HIS A 257 13.09 -4.84 -3.42
CA HIS A 257 12.16 -4.03 -4.20
C HIS A 257 11.22 -4.91 -4.99
#